data_a2408c6c6db2f2a34f5fecbf0794c97f
#
_entry.id   a2408c6c6db2f2a34f5fecbf0794c97f
#
_cell.length_a   1.000
_cell.length_b   1.000
_cell.length_c   1.000
_cell.angle_alpha   90.00
_cell.angle_beta   90.00
_cell.angle_gamma   90.00
#
_symmetry.space_group_name_H-M   'P 1'
#
loop_
_entity.id
_entity.type
_entity.pdbx_description
1 polymer ?
#
loop_
_entity_poly.entity_id
_entity_poly.type
_entity_poly.pdbx_seq_one_letter_code
_entity_poly.pdbx_strand_id
1 'polypeptide(L)'
;MDLKYVYKLTDKVSKRKREKNGCYRPFVPALNRDFIPGVSVTKQILEEDKLLFFPFDSMDTFIELLKESAKDKETLSIKITIYRLARQARIVKYLCEAAENGKEVLVLMELRARFDEENNINYSEILEEAGCKVMYG
;
A
#
# COMPACT_ATOMS: atom_id res chain seq x y z
N MET A 1 -4.79 -28.72 14.66
CA MET A 1 -4.07 -29.07 13.42
C MET A 1 -3.49 -27.78 12.86
N ASP A 2 -2.19 -27.66 12.72
CA ASP A 2 -1.55 -26.48 12.15
C ASP A 2 -1.52 -26.60 10.62
N LEU A 3 -2.29 -25.75 9.93
CA LEU A 3 -2.36 -25.72 8.46
C LEU A 3 -1.39 -24.73 7.81
N LYS A 4 -0.52 -24.08 8.57
CA LYS A 4 0.44 -23.09 8.04
C LYS A 4 1.33 -23.65 6.92
N TYR A 5 1.60 -24.97 6.92
CA TYR A 5 2.36 -25.61 5.84
C TYR A 5 1.68 -25.55 4.48
N VAL A 6 0.33 -25.41 4.44
CA VAL A 6 -0.43 -25.34 3.18
C VAL A 6 -0.05 -24.09 2.38
N TYR A 7 0.17 -22.96 3.05
CA TYR A 7 0.64 -21.73 2.39
C TYR A 7 2.01 -21.92 1.72
N LYS A 8 2.91 -22.67 2.38
CA LYS A 8 4.24 -22.97 1.81
C LYS A 8 4.18 -23.97 0.66
N LEU A 9 3.14 -24.81 0.59
CA LEU A 9 2.95 -25.74 -0.53
C LEU A 9 2.57 -25.03 -1.82
N THR A 10 1.71 -24.02 -1.75
CA THR A 10 1.29 -23.26 -2.93
C THR A 10 2.45 -22.57 -3.61
N ASP A 11 3.44 -22.10 -2.86
CA ASP A 11 4.63 -21.44 -3.40
C ASP A 11 5.57 -22.40 -4.15
N LYS A 12 5.54 -23.68 -3.76
CA LYS A 12 6.35 -24.74 -4.39
C LYS A 12 5.72 -25.30 -5.67
N VAL A 13 4.44 -25.04 -5.92
CA VAL A 13 3.77 -25.52 -7.11
C VAL A 13 4.07 -24.58 -8.27
N SER A 14 4.79 -25.07 -9.29
CA SER A 14 5.12 -24.28 -10.46
C SER A 14 3.87 -23.76 -11.18
N LYS A 15 3.97 -22.58 -11.82
CA LYS A 15 2.88 -21.96 -12.60
C LYS A 15 2.24 -22.94 -13.59
N ARG A 16 3.06 -23.69 -14.33
CA ARG A 16 2.61 -24.70 -15.29
C ARG A 16 1.79 -25.83 -14.66
N LYS A 17 2.17 -26.28 -13.44
CA LYS A 17 1.41 -27.30 -12.70
C LYS A 17 0.08 -26.77 -12.20
N ARG A 18 0.04 -25.52 -11.74
CA ARG A 18 -1.20 -24.86 -11.31
C ARG A 18 -2.20 -24.73 -12.46
N GLU A 19 -1.77 -24.27 -13.62
CA GLU A 19 -2.61 -24.15 -14.82
C GLU A 19 -3.12 -25.52 -15.29
N LYS A 20 -2.27 -26.55 -15.30
CA LYS A 20 -2.65 -27.90 -15.70
C LYS A 20 -3.64 -28.57 -14.72
N ASN A 21 -3.58 -28.23 -13.44
CA ASN A 21 -4.44 -28.82 -12.41
C ASN A 21 -5.72 -28.01 -12.17
N GLY A 22 -6.13 -27.15 -13.10
CA GLY A 22 -7.38 -26.41 -13.01
C GLY A 22 -7.40 -25.27 -11.97
N CYS A 23 -6.23 -24.81 -11.52
CA CYS A 23 -6.18 -23.62 -10.69
C CYS A 23 -6.58 -22.38 -11.48
N TYR A 24 -7.34 -21.50 -10.85
CA TYR A 24 -7.68 -20.21 -11.43
C TYR A 24 -6.43 -19.39 -11.75
N ARG A 25 -6.51 -18.56 -12.78
CA ARG A 25 -5.47 -17.57 -13.03
C ARG A 25 -5.39 -16.61 -11.84
N PRO A 26 -4.19 -16.14 -11.45
CA PRO A 26 -4.07 -15.11 -10.44
C PRO A 26 -4.94 -13.90 -10.80
N PHE A 27 -5.68 -13.42 -9.83
CA PHE A 27 -6.43 -12.18 -10.00
C PHE A 27 -5.45 -11.02 -10.18
N VAL A 28 -5.70 -10.17 -11.18
CA VAL A 28 -4.94 -8.95 -11.44
C VAL A 28 -5.91 -7.79 -11.36
N PRO A 29 -5.74 -6.87 -10.38
CA PRO A 29 -6.56 -5.66 -10.30
C PRO A 29 -6.47 -4.84 -11.58
N ALA A 30 -7.58 -4.25 -11.99
CA ALA A 30 -7.63 -3.38 -13.17
C ALA A 30 -7.24 -1.94 -12.81
N LEU A 31 -6.77 -1.17 -13.79
CA LEU A 31 -6.72 0.28 -13.64
C LEU A 31 -8.14 0.82 -13.60
N ASN A 32 -8.43 1.70 -12.66
CA ASN A 32 -9.74 2.33 -12.56
C ASN A 32 -9.95 3.26 -13.76
N ARG A 33 -11.12 3.16 -14.39
CA ARG A 33 -11.45 3.89 -15.63
C ARG A 33 -11.78 5.35 -15.43
N ASP A 34 -12.10 5.75 -14.19
CA ASP A 34 -12.42 7.13 -13.84
C ASP A 34 -11.16 8.01 -13.71
N PHE A 35 -9.98 7.38 -13.76
CA PHE A 35 -8.70 8.08 -13.77
C PHE A 35 -8.07 8.06 -15.17
N ILE A 36 -7.68 9.24 -15.63
CA ILE A 36 -7.02 9.43 -16.92
C ILE A 36 -5.52 9.16 -16.75
N PRO A 37 -4.97 8.13 -17.43
CA PRO A 37 -3.54 7.83 -17.33
C PRO A 37 -2.67 9.00 -17.80
N GLY A 38 -1.57 9.25 -17.06
CA GLY A 38 -0.63 10.32 -17.39
C GLY A 38 -1.04 11.73 -16.96
N VAL A 39 -2.23 11.87 -16.38
CA VAL A 39 -2.68 13.12 -15.75
C VAL A 39 -2.50 12.98 -14.24
N SER A 40 -2.07 14.06 -13.57
CA SER A 40 -1.91 14.09 -12.11
C SER A 40 -3.18 13.61 -11.40
N VAL A 41 -3.02 12.64 -10.50
CA VAL A 41 -4.13 12.10 -9.69
C VAL A 41 -4.71 13.21 -8.81
N THR A 42 -3.84 14.02 -8.20
CA THR A 42 -4.24 15.16 -7.36
C THR A 42 -5.12 16.13 -8.12
N LYS A 43 -4.76 16.49 -9.36
CA LYS A 43 -5.59 17.40 -10.17
C LYS A 43 -6.97 16.81 -10.45
N GLN A 44 -7.04 15.53 -10.78
CA GLN A 44 -8.31 14.85 -11.08
C GLN A 44 -9.24 14.81 -9.87
N ILE A 45 -8.73 14.58 -8.66
CA ILE A 45 -9.55 14.56 -7.43
C ILE A 45 -9.96 15.95 -6.96
N LEU A 46 -9.28 17.02 -7.39
CA LEU A 46 -9.69 18.38 -7.14
C LEU A 46 -10.83 18.84 -8.07
N GLU A 47 -11.01 18.17 -9.20
CA GLU A 47 -12.08 18.47 -10.16
C GLU A 47 -13.39 17.75 -9.81
N GLU A 48 -13.29 16.49 -9.34
CA GLU A 48 -14.46 15.68 -8.98
C GLU A 48 -14.11 14.56 -8.00
N ASP A 49 -15.10 14.09 -7.25
CA ASP A 49 -14.96 12.94 -6.36
C ASP A 49 -14.63 11.68 -7.16
N LYS A 50 -13.63 10.93 -6.72
CA LYS A 50 -13.18 9.69 -7.35
C LYS A 50 -13.33 8.52 -6.39
N LEU A 51 -13.80 7.37 -6.88
CA LEU A 51 -13.96 6.14 -6.10
C LEU A 51 -12.97 5.08 -6.57
N LEU A 52 -12.25 4.48 -5.62
CA LEU A 52 -11.44 3.28 -5.83
C LEU A 52 -12.06 2.11 -5.08
N PHE A 53 -12.31 1.01 -5.77
CA PHE A 53 -12.95 -0.18 -5.20
C PHE A 53 -11.96 -1.34 -5.10
N PHE A 54 -11.31 -1.45 -3.95
CA PHE A 54 -10.36 -2.53 -3.69
C PHE A 54 -11.07 -3.85 -3.30
N PRO A 55 -10.53 -5.00 -3.71
CA PRO A 55 -9.25 -5.25 -4.41
C PRO A 55 -9.36 -5.25 -5.93
N PHE A 56 -10.48 -4.80 -6.50
CA PHE A 56 -10.74 -4.88 -7.95
C PHE A 56 -9.98 -3.80 -8.72
N ASP A 57 -9.88 -2.61 -8.15
CA ASP A 57 -9.02 -1.55 -8.67
C ASP A 57 -7.58 -1.71 -8.21
N SER A 58 -6.63 -1.31 -9.06
CA SER A 58 -5.21 -1.31 -8.71
C SER A 58 -4.89 -0.27 -7.64
N MET A 59 -4.07 -0.67 -6.68
CA MET A 59 -3.47 0.26 -5.70
C MET A 59 -2.54 1.28 -6.35
N ASP A 60 -2.17 1.13 -7.63
CA ASP A 60 -1.21 2.01 -8.29
C ASP A 60 -1.69 3.46 -8.32
N THR A 61 -2.99 3.71 -8.50
CA THR A 61 -3.57 5.06 -8.47
C THR A 61 -3.38 5.71 -7.09
N PHE A 62 -3.65 4.97 -6.01
CA PHE A 62 -3.43 5.46 -4.65
C PHE A 62 -1.93 5.70 -4.35
N ILE A 63 -1.08 4.81 -4.83
CA ILE A 63 0.38 4.96 -4.69
C ILE A 63 0.88 6.20 -5.46
N GLU A 64 0.34 6.47 -6.65
CA GLU A 64 0.69 7.68 -7.41
C GLU A 64 0.22 8.95 -6.71
N LEU A 65 -0.97 8.96 -6.11
CA LEU A 65 -1.43 10.06 -5.26
C LEU A 65 -0.44 10.35 -4.11
N LEU A 66 0.02 9.32 -3.39
CA LEU A 66 1.01 9.50 -2.32
C LEU A 66 2.33 10.04 -2.84
N LYS A 67 2.78 9.55 -3.98
CA LYS A 67 4.01 10.00 -4.64
C LYS A 67 3.91 11.46 -5.08
N GLU A 68 2.78 11.87 -5.65
CA GLU A 68 2.52 13.26 -6.01
C GLU A 68 2.50 14.13 -4.75
N SER A 69 1.73 13.72 -3.74
CA SER A 69 1.60 14.45 -2.46
C SER A 69 2.94 14.61 -1.74
N ALA A 70 3.82 13.61 -1.81
CA ALA A 70 5.14 13.70 -1.20
C ALA A 70 6.00 14.82 -1.82
N LYS A 71 5.80 15.17 -3.09
CA LYS A 71 6.57 16.16 -3.84
C LYS A 71 5.88 17.52 -3.96
N ASP A 72 4.58 17.54 -3.90
CA ASP A 72 3.78 18.74 -4.07
C ASP A 72 3.99 19.71 -2.89
N LYS A 73 4.35 20.97 -3.18
CA LYS A 73 4.60 22.00 -2.16
C LYS A 73 3.33 22.46 -1.45
N GLU A 74 2.18 22.30 -2.08
CA GLU A 74 0.88 22.69 -1.49
C GLU A 74 0.37 21.63 -0.51
N THR A 75 0.87 20.41 -0.57
CA THR A 75 0.55 19.35 0.40
C THR A 75 1.29 19.63 1.70
N LEU A 76 0.57 19.94 2.77
CA LEU A 76 1.12 20.27 4.09
C LEU A 76 1.27 19.04 4.99
N SER A 77 0.30 18.13 4.94
CA SER A 77 0.31 16.96 5.80
C SER A 77 -0.29 15.73 5.12
N ILE A 78 0.18 14.54 5.55
CA ILE A 78 -0.39 13.25 5.18
C ILE A 78 -0.76 12.51 6.46
N LYS A 79 -2.02 12.08 6.59
CA LYS A 79 -2.51 11.31 7.73
C LYS A 79 -3.09 9.98 7.22
N ILE A 80 -2.57 8.88 7.74
CA ILE A 80 -2.95 7.55 7.27
C ILE A 80 -3.07 6.55 8.41
N THR A 81 -4.05 5.66 8.31
CA THR A 81 -4.19 4.49 9.19
C THR A 81 -3.77 3.24 8.44
N ILE A 82 -2.89 2.45 9.04
CA ILE A 82 -2.33 1.24 8.45
C ILE A 82 -2.63 0.06 9.38
N TYR A 83 -3.43 -0.89 8.89
CA TYR A 83 -3.66 -2.15 9.58
C TYR A 83 -2.65 -3.22 9.14
N ARG A 84 -2.44 -3.36 7.84
CA ARG A 84 -1.49 -4.32 7.25
C ARG A 84 -0.82 -3.75 6.02
N LEU A 85 0.46 -4.07 5.88
CA LEU A 85 1.24 -3.75 4.70
C LEU A 85 1.78 -5.02 4.06
N ALA A 86 1.78 -5.06 2.73
CA ALA A 86 2.50 -6.07 1.98
C ALA A 86 4.01 -5.95 2.24
N ARG A 87 4.74 -7.05 2.12
CA ARG A 87 6.20 -6.99 2.06
C ARG A 87 6.63 -6.11 0.90
N GLN A 88 7.60 -5.22 1.09
CA GLN A 88 8.05 -4.20 0.13
C GLN A 88 6.95 -3.17 -0.22
N ALA A 89 6.24 -2.68 0.80
CA ALA A 89 5.17 -1.71 0.62
C ALA A 89 5.68 -0.37 0.10
N ARG A 90 5.35 -0.02 -1.15
CA ARG A 90 5.66 1.27 -1.77
C ARG A 90 5.10 2.47 -0.99
N ILE A 91 4.03 2.26 -0.23
CA ILE A 91 3.41 3.26 0.65
C ILE A 91 4.45 3.83 1.62
N VAL A 92 5.19 2.96 2.32
CA VAL A 92 6.22 3.37 3.31
C VAL A 92 7.25 4.29 2.67
N LYS A 93 7.75 3.92 1.47
CA LYS A 93 8.70 4.75 0.73
C LYS A 93 8.21 6.19 0.53
N TYR A 94 6.96 6.37 0.09
CA TYR A 94 6.44 7.70 -0.20
C TYR A 94 6.04 8.49 1.05
N LEU A 95 5.70 7.81 2.15
CA LEU A 95 5.51 8.46 3.44
C LEU A 95 6.84 8.98 3.99
N CYS A 96 7.92 8.19 3.89
CA CYS A 96 9.27 8.65 4.25
C CYS A 96 9.70 9.84 3.38
N GLU A 97 9.56 9.74 2.04
CA GLU A 97 9.87 10.83 1.11
C GLU A 97 9.08 12.11 1.44
N ALA A 98 7.82 11.98 1.87
CA ALA A 98 7.02 13.13 2.28
C ALA A 98 7.58 13.80 3.54
N ALA A 99 7.94 13.01 4.57
CA ALA A 99 8.53 13.52 5.80
C ALA A 99 9.89 14.19 5.54
N GLU A 100 10.75 13.56 4.75
CA GLU A 100 12.04 14.12 4.31
C GLU A 100 11.88 15.42 3.53
N ASN A 101 10.78 15.60 2.78
CA ASN A 101 10.41 16.84 2.11
C ASN A 101 9.74 17.87 3.04
N GLY A 102 9.76 17.65 4.35
CA GLY A 102 9.28 18.59 5.36
C GLY A 102 7.76 18.60 5.59
N LYS A 103 7.04 17.58 5.14
CA LYS A 103 5.60 17.46 5.38
C LYS A 103 5.33 16.82 6.75
N GLU A 104 4.22 17.21 7.37
CA GLU A 104 3.74 16.51 8.56
C GLU A 104 3.13 15.16 8.17
N VAL A 105 3.80 14.08 8.52
CA VAL A 105 3.30 12.72 8.26
C VAL A 105 2.89 12.05 9.56
N LEU A 106 1.60 11.73 9.69
CA LEU A 106 1.03 11.03 10.84
C LEU A 106 0.53 9.66 10.40
N VAL A 107 1.08 8.62 11.00
CA VAL A 107 0.72 7.23 10.73
C VAL A 107 0.15 6.58 11.97
N LEU A 108 -1.11 6.16 11.93
CA LEU A 108 -1.68 5.27 12.94
C LEU A 108 -1.47 3.83 12.50
N MET A 109 -0.67 3.06 13.25
CA MET A 109 -0.32 1.69 12.91
C MET A 109 -0.84 0.69 13.94
N GLU A 110 -1.55 -0.34 13.47
CA GLU A 110 -1.96 -1.48 14.29
C GLU A 110 -0.80 -2.47 14.44
N LEU A 111 -0.24 -2.56 15.65
CA LEU A 111 0.88 -3.48 15.92
C LEU A 111 0.44 -4.94 16.03
N ARG A 112 -0.79 -5.20 16.48
CA ARG A 112 -1.32 -6.55 16.66
C ARG A 112 -2.01 -7.11 15.43
N ALA A 113 -1.59 -6.69 14.24
CA ALA A 113 -2.09 -7.24 12.99
C ALA A 113 -1.67 -8.70 12.86
N ARG A 114 -2.59 -9.62 13.11
CA ARG A 114 -2.33 -11.08 13.17
C ARG A 114 -1.55 -11.57 11.95
N PHE A 115 -0.39 -12.19 12.18
CA PHE A 115 0.60 -12.70 11.22
C PHE A 115 1.52 -11.66 10.56
N ASP A 116 1.33 -10.37 10.85
CA ASP A 116 2.12 -9.28 10.25
C ASP A 116 2.77 -8.38 11.33
N GLU A 117 2.78 -8.83 12.60
CA GLU A 117 3.27 -8.06 13.75
C GLU A 117 4.73 -7.60 13.53
N GLU A 118 5.61 -8.55 13.19
CA GLU A 118 7.04 -8.26 12.95
C GLU A 118 7.23 -7.27 11.79
N ASN A 119 6.44 -7.44 10.73
CA ASN A 119 6.50 -6.57 9.56
C ASN A 119 6.02 -5.14 9.88
N ASN A 120 4.96 -5.01 10.68
CA ASN A 120 4.45 -3.69 11.09
C ASN A 120 5.41 -2.99 12.06
N ILE A 121 6.04 -3.71 12.99
CA ILE A 121 7.07 -3.15 13.88
C ILE A 121 8.24 -2.61 13.05
N ASN A 122 8.78 -3.39 12.13
CA ASN A 122 9.88 -2.97 11.28
C ASN A 122 9.54 -1.73 10.43
N TYR A 123 8.32 -1.65 9.90
CA TYR A 123 7.88 -0.47 9.15
C TYR A 123 7.65 0.75 10.05
N SER A 124 7.21 0.57 11.30
CA SER A 124 7.08 1.70 12.23
C SER A 124 8.43 2.32 12.53
N GLU A 125 9.48 1.51 12.75
CA GLU A 125 10.85 1.98 12.96
C GLU A 125 11.36 2.78 11.73
N ILE A 126 11.18 2.24 10.52
CA ILE A 126 11.58 2.93 9.28
C ILE A 126 10.87 4.30 9.14
N LEU A 127 9.57 4.35 9.44
CA LEU A 127 8.80 5.58 9.36
C LEU A 127 9.25 6.61 10.40
N GLU A 128 9.51 6.19 11.65
CA GLU A 128 10.00 7.06 12.71
C GLU A 128 11.40 7.61 12.39
N GLU A 129 12.32 6.77 11.89
CA GLU A 129 13.64 7.19 11.44
C GLU A 129 13.60 8.24 10.32
N ALA A 130 12.61 8.17 9.43
CA ALA A 130 12.38 9.15 8.38
C ALA A 130 11.70 10.45 8.87
N GLY A 131 11.33 10.54 10.16
CA GLY A 131 10.69 11.71 10.75
C GLY A 131 9.17 11.70 10.71
N CYS A 132 8.53 10.58 10.37
CA CYS A 132 7.09 10.43 10.50
C CYS A 132 6.69 10.32 11.98
N LYS A 133 5.53 10.86 12.35
CA LYS A 133 4.93 10.64 13.65
C LYS A 133 4.10 9.36 13.61
N VAL A 134 4.55 8.32 14.28
CA VAL A 134 3.83 7.05 14.38
C VAL A 134 3.03 6.99 15.67
N MET A 135 1.77 6.62 15.59
CA MET A 135 0.89 6.31 16.70
C MET A 135 0.50 4.83 16.61
N TYR A 136 0.39 4.18 17.77
CA TYR A 136 0.09 2.78 17.86
C TYR A 136 -1.35 2.55 18.32
N GLY A 137 -2.06 1.65 17.66
CA GLY A 137 -3.41 1.20 17.99
C GLY A 137 -3.43 -0.18 18.64
#